data_290adb1ca92743d6a7ce1e112ee80362
#
_entry.id   290adb1ca92743d6a7ce1e112ee80362
#
_cell.length_a   1.000
_cell.length_b   1.000
_cell.length_c   1.000
_cell.angle_alpha   90.00
_cell.angle_beta   90.00
_cell.angle_gamma   90.00
#
_symmetry.space_group_name_H-M   'P 1'
#
loop_
_entity.id
_entity.type
_entity.pdbx_description
1 polymer ?
#
loop_
_entity_poly.entity_id
_entity_poly.type
_entity_poly.pdbx_seq_one_letter_code
_entity_poly.pdbx_strand_id
1 'polypeptide(L)' 'MQLQITTIEFDFSSEDPTWGDVDPDYQKEVTEEAAGQIWIVDNEEDLVEEVTAAYGWCVHSIDYRHVLV' A
#
# COMPACT_ATOMS: atom_id res chain seq x y z
N MET A 1 8.28 -15.40 2.89
CA MET A 1 6.89 -15.61 3.38
C MET A 1 5.90 -14.98 2.44
N GLN A 2 4.67 -15.46 2.43
CA GLN A 2 3.61 -14.87 1.65
C GLN A 2 2.67 -14.12 2.58
N LEU A 3 2.42 -12.84 2.25
CA LEU A 3 1.55 -11.98 3.03
C LEU A 3 0.46 -11.41 2.13
N GLN A 4 -0.78 -11.47 2.58
CA GLN A 4 -1.91 -10.88 1.88
C GLN A 4 -2.35 -9.62 2.60
N ILE A 5 -2.41 -8.51 1.86
CA ILE A 5 -2.89 -7.24 2.40
C ILE A 5 -4.41 -7.34 2.60
N THR A 6 -4.85 -7.11 3.83
CA THR A 6 -6.30 -7.12 4.16
C THR A 6 -6.86 -5.70 4.17
N THR A 7 -6.09 -4.75 4.68
CA THR A 7 -6.48 -3.34 4.72
C THR A 7 -5.22 -2.50 4.55
N ILE A 8 -5.30 -1.44 3.79
CA ILE A 8 -4.16 -0.53 3.60
C ILE A 8 -4.66 0.90 3.46
N GLU A 9 -3.92 1.83 4.07
CA GLU A 9 -4.11 3.25 3.91
C GLU A 9 -2.79 3.86 3.45
N PHE A 10 -2.82 4.57 2.33
CA PHE A 10 -1.66 5.31 1.84
C PHE A 10 -1.72 6.75 2.32
N ASP A 11 -0.55 7.34 2.48
CA ASP A 11 -0.42 8.77 2.72
C ASP A 11 -0.34 9.47 1.36
N PHE A 12 -1.45 10.05 0.94
CA PHE A 12 -1.53 10.78 -0.32
C PHE A 12 -1.24 12.28 -0.15
N SER A 13 -0.91 12.70 1.06
CA SER A 13 -0.56 14.10 1.27
C SER A 13 0.76 14.41 0.57
N SER A 14 0.79 15.54 -0.15
CA SER A 14 1.97 16.00 -0.85
C SER A 14 2.44 17.30 -0.22
N GLU A 15 3.74 17.41 0.04
CA GLU A 15 4.35 18.65 0.51
C GLU A 15 4.58 19.62 -0.66
N ASP A 16 4.48 19.12 -1.89
CA ASP A 16 4.68 19.94 -3.08
C ASP A 16 3.36 20.58 -3.50
N PRO A 17 3.22 21.91 -3.38
CA PRO A 17 1.97 22.58 -3.72
C PRO A 17 1.64 22.55 -5.22
N THR A 18 2.58 22.13 -6.07
CA THR A 18 2.32 22.06 -7.51
C THR A 18 1.51 20.83 -7.89
N TRP A 19 1.47 19.81 -7.05
CA TRP A 19 0.75 18.57 -7.33
C TRP A 19 -0.73 18.65 -7.00
N GLY A 20 -1.12 19.56 -6.11
CA GLY A 20 -2.50 19.68 -5.67
C GLY A 20 -2.98 18.47 -4.89
N ASP A 21 -4.28 18.37 -4.69
CA ASP A 21 -4.87 17.24 -3.99
C ASP A 21 -5.06 16.06 -4.94
N VAL A 22 -4.73 14.86 -4.46
CA VAL A 22 -4.96 13.64 -5.22
C VAL A 22 -6.48 13.39 -5.28
N ASP A 23 -6.97 13.02 -6.46
CA ASP A 23 -8.38 12.74 -6.68
C ASP A 23 -8.85 11.63 -5.73
N PRO A 24 -9.93 11.84 -4.97
CA PRO A 24 -10.45 10.81 -4.06
C PRO A 24 -10.80 9.50 -4.76
N ASP A 25 -11.29 9.53 -5.98
CA ASP A 25 -11.58 8.30 -6.74
C ASP A 25 -10.30 7.55 -7.05
N TYR A 26 -9.23 8.25 -7.37
CA TYR A 26 -7.92 7.64 -7.60
C TYR A 26 -7.36 7.02 -6.32
N GLN A 27 -7.48 7.72 -5.19
CA GLN A 27 -7.04 7.20 -3.90
C GLN A 27 -7.74 5.89 -3.56
N LYS A 28 -9.06 5.87 -3.76
CA LYS A 28 -9.86 4.68 -3.51
C LYS A 28 -9.47 3.53 -4.42
N GLU A 29 -9.27 3.81 -5.71
CA GLU A 29 -8.88 2.81 -6.69
C GLU A 29 -7.53 2.17 -6.33
N VAL A 30 -6.53 2.97 -6.00
CA VAL A 30 -5.21 2.49 -5.60
C VAL A 30 -5.31 1.64 -4.33
N THR A 31 -6.06 2.12 -3.34
CA THR A 31 -6.24 1.41 -2.08
C THR A 31 -6.93 0.06 -2.28
N GLU A 32 -7.98 0.02 -3.08
CA GLU A 32 -8.71 -1.22 -3.36
C GLU A 32 -7.86 -2.19 -4.19
N GLU A 33 -7.06 -1.69 -5.11
CA GLU A 33 -6.17 -2.52 -5.91
C GLU A 33 -5.09 -3.16 -5.03
N ALA A 34 -4.53 -2.41 -4.10
CA ALA A 34 -3.51 -2.93 -3.19
C ALA A 34 -4.09 -3.94 -2.20
N ALA A 35 -5.31 -3.70 -1.72
CA ALA A 35 -5.96 -4.62 -0.79
C ALA A 35 -6.29 -5.94 -1.48
N GLY A 36 -5.99 -7.05 -0.81
CA GLY A 36 -6.23 -8.38 -1.35
C GLY A 36 -5.07 -8.97 -2.12
N GLN A 37 -4.07 -8.18 -2.46
CA GLN A 37 -2.89 -8.69 -3.16
C GLN A 37 -2.01 -9.51 -2.22
N ILE A 38 -1.39 -10.55 -2.78
CA ILE A 38 -0.44 -11.40 -2.04
C ILE A 38 0.97 -11.01 -2.48
N TRP A 39 1.83 -10.76 -1.49
CA TRP A 39 3.21 -10.38 -1.72
C TRP A 39 4.15 -11.43 -1.15
N ILE A 40 5.20 -11.74 -1.88
CA ILE A 40 6.25 -12.66 -1.42
C ILE A 40 7.40 -11.79 -0.93
N VAL A 41 7.67 -11.84 0.37
CA VAL A 41 8.69 -11.02 1.02
C VAL A 41 9.47 -11.87 2.01
N ASP A 42 10.66 -11.43 2.39
CA ASP A 42 11.50 -12.15 3.36
C ASP A 42 11.02 -11.91 4.80
N ASN A 43 10.50 -10.74 5.08
CA ASN A 43 9.96 -10.39 6.39
C ASN A 43 8.83 -9.37 6.24
N GLU A 44 8.15 -9.10 7.36
CA GLU A 44 6.98 -8.21 7.38
C GLU A 44 7.34 -6.77 7.05
N GLU A 45 8.53 -6.32 7.43
CA GLU A 45 8.97 -4.96 7.15
C GLU A 45 9.19 -4.75 5.65
N ASP A 46 9.64 -5.77 4.95
CA ASP A 46 9.83 -5.70 3.51
C ASP A 46 8.52 -5.49 2.76
N LEU A 47 7.40 -5.95 3.33
CA LEU A 47 6.09 -5.74 2.71
C LEU A 47 5.80 -4.25 2.50
N VAL A 48 6.03 -3.44 3.51
CA VAL A 48 5.80 -1.99 3.43
C VAL A 48 6.71 -1.35 2.38
N GLU A 49 7.99 -1.75 2.36
CA GLU A 49 8.94 -1.23 1.38
C GLU A 49 8.56 -1.60 -0.04
N GLU A 50 8.16 -2.85 -0.26
CA GLU A 50 7.75 -3.34 -1.58
C GLU A 50 6.51 -2.61 -2.08
N VAL A 51 5.52 -2.44 -1.22
CA VAL A 51 4.28 -1.75 -1.58
C VAL A 51 4.56 -0.27 -1.89
N THR A 52 5.36 0.38 -1.06
CA THR A 52 5.76 1.78 -1.29
C THR A 52 6.47 1.93 -2.63
N ALA A 53 7.38 1.03 -2.95
CA ALA A 53 8.10 1.07 -4.23
C ALA A 53 7.17 0.82 -5.42
N ALA A 54 6.19 -0.08 -5.26
CA ALA A 54 5.29 -0.44 -6.35
C ALA A 54 4.29 0.68 -6.68
N TYR A 55 3.77 1.36 -5.67
CA TYR A 55 2.74 2.38 -5.87
C TYR A 55 3.25 3.81 -5.80
N GLY A 56 4.44 4.02 -5.27
CA GLY A 56 5.03 5.35 -5.17
C GLY A 56 4.47 6.23 -4.06
N TRP A 57 3.64 5.65 -3.18
CA TRP A 57 3.05 6.37 -2.04
C TRP A 57 3.52 5.76 -0.73
N CYS A 58 3.74 6.60 0.27
CA CYS A 58 4.06 6.10 1.60
C CYS A 58 2.85 5.40 2.21
N VAL A 59 3.10 4.30 2.92
CA VAL A 59 2.04 3.58 3.62
C VAL A 59 1.82 4.23 4.98
N HIS A 60 0.60 4.70 5.23
CA HIS A 60 0.21 5.27 6.51
C HIS A 60 -0.17 4.19 7.51
N SER A 61 -0.91 3.18 7.05
CA SER A 61 -1.37 2.07 7.87
C SER A 61 -1.55 0.85 6.97
N ILE A 62 -1.22 -0.33 7.48
CA ILE A 62 -1.38 -1.56 6.72
C ILE A 62 -1.70 -2.71 7.67
N ASP A 63 -2.70 -3.51 7.30
CA ASP A 63 -3.01 -4.78 7.93
C ASP A 63 -2.82 -5.89 6.89
N TYR A 64 -2.29 -7.01 7.32
CA TYR A 64 -2.02 -8.13 6.45
C TYR A 64 -2.18 -9.43 7.25
N ARG A 65 -2.25 -10.53 6.51
CA ARG A 65 -2.27 -11.85 7.12
C ARG A 65 -1.25 -12.75 6.44
N HIS A 66 -0.77 -13.75 7.16
CA HIS A 66 0.10 -14.76 6.59
C HIS A 66 -0.74 -15.72 5.74
N VAL A 67 -0.25 -15.98 4.53
CA VAL A 67 -0.89 -16.95 3.65
C VAL A 67 -0.23 -18.29 3.89
N LEU A 68 -1.01 -19.26 4.34
CA LEU A 68 -0.53 -20.62 4.56
C LEU A 68 -0.65 -21.39 3.25
N VAL A 69 0.48 -21.92 2.83
CA VAL A 69 0.56 -22.66 1.57
C VAL A 69 0.69 -24.13 1.87
#